data_659ecbc26bf2ff8df8ef27aad4fc7c28
#
_entry.id   659ecbc26bf2ff8df8ef27aad4fc7c28
#
_cell.length_a   1.000
_cell.length_b   1.000
_cell.length_c   1.000
_cell.angle_alpha   90.00
_cell.angle_beta   90.00
_cell.angle_gamma   90.00
#
_symmetry.space_group_name_H-M   'P 1'
#
loop_
_entity.id
_entity.type
_entity.pdbx_description
1 polymer ?
#
loop_
_entity_poly.entity_id
_entity_poly.type
_entity_poly.pdbx_seq_one_letter_code
_entity_poly.pdbx_strand_id
1 'polypeptide(L)'
;MTIESSAKNILFLHRFAVLFVLLFCVLLIPPYFEGSLLMERVWHVLFTFVLLWALYTVAGSRKVLLLAALMLIPTISSTWLAGPEQARYLAYIDNATNILYFGLICFFLASYIFTTKRVTQEVIFAAMCFYILLAVLWAAIYTNLELFYGNAFLFQGELAAAAGIEADDLFQHMIYYSFVTLSTLGYGDVIPDHLAAQNWAAMEAMIGQFYIAIVMARLVSIYTVEKEEEASLATPPD
;
A
#
# COMPACT_ATOMS: atom_id res chain seq x y z
N MET A 1 10.15 -30.59 20.32
CA MET A 1 9.95 -29.17 20.05
C MET A 1 10.18 -29.00 18.56
N THR A 2 9.09 -29.00 17.82
CA THR A 2 9.01 -29.35 16.39
C THR A 2 9.52 -28.24 15.47
N ILE A 3 10.09 -28.60 14.32
CA ILE A 3 10.55 -27.73 13.21
C ILE A 3 9.48 -26.70 12.84
N GLU A 4 8.22 -27.04 13.02
CA GLU A 4 7.05 -26.19 12.76
C GLU A 4 6.92 -24.96 13.69
N SER A 5 7.36 -25.07 14.95
CA SER A 5 7.38 -23.94 15.89
C SER A 5 8.52 -22.97 15.59
N SER A 6 9.66 -23.49 15.09
CA SER A 6 10.80 -22.68 14.68
C SER A 6 10.51 -21.88 13.39
N ALA A 7 9.85 -22.50 12.41
CA ALA A 7 9.46 -21.85 11.17
C ALA A 7 8.41 -20.73 11.41
N LYS A 8 7.41 -20.96 12.26
CA LYS A 8 6.43 -19.93 12.66
C LYS A 8 7.09 -18.74 13.37
N ASN A 9 8.07 -18.99 14.22
CA ASN A 9 8.81 -17.91 14.89
C ASN A 9 9.67 -17.11 13.91
N ILE A 10 10.33 -17.77 12.95
CA ILE A 10 11.12 -17.08 11.91
C ILE A 10 10.21 -16.26 10.98
N LEU A 11 9.07 -16.80 10.55
CA LEU A 11 8.10 -16.08 9.72
C LEU A 11 7.50 -14.88 10.46
N PHE A 12 7.25 -14.99 11.75
CA PHE A 12 6.75 -13.88 12.56
C PHE A 12 7.82 -12.80 12.78
N LEU A 13 9.09 -13.20 12.89
CA LEU A 13 10.23 -12.27 13.01
C LEU A 13 10.50 -11.48 11.72
N HIS A 14 10.09 -11.98 10.54
CA HIS A 14 10.34 -11.35 9.23
C HIS A 14 9.05 -11.00 8.47
N ARG A 15 7.92 -10.85 9.17
CA ARG A 15 6.61 -10.65 8.55
C ARG A 15 6.54 -9.41 7.64
N PHE A 16 7.18 -8.32 8.03
CA PHE A 16 7.20 -7.09 7.22
C PHE A 16 8.19 -7.16 6.06
N ALA A 17 9.30 -7.87 6.22
CA ALA A 17 10.23 -8.11 5.13
C ALA A 17 9.57 -8.95 4.00
N VAL A 18 8.79 -9.97 4.37
CA VAL A 18 8.02 -10.76 3.40
C VAL A 18 6.95 -9.91 2.72
N LEU A 19 6.21 -9.08 3.48
CA LEU A 19 5.23 -8.16 2.92
C LEU A 19 5.88 -7.19 1.93
N PHE A 20 7.05 -6.65 2.25
CA PHE A 20 7.80 -5.74 1.39
C PHE A 20 8.15 -6.41 0.05
N VAL A 21 8.70 -7.63 0.09
CA VAL A 21 9.03 -8.38 -1.13
C VAL A 21 7.77 -8.67 -1.96
N LEU A 22 6.68 -9.08 -1.33
CA LEU A 22 5.41 -9.33 -2.02
C LEU A 22 4.86 -8.07 -2.69
N LEU A 23 4.90 -6.92 -2.01
CA LEU A 23 4.49 -5.63 -2.56
C LEU A 23 5.34 -5.24 -3.78
N PHE A 24 6.65 -5.41 -3.69
CA PHE A 24 7.54 -5.18 -4.84
C PHE A 24 7.24 -6.10 -6.02
N CYS A 25 7.00 -7.39 -5.76
CA CYS A 25 6.63 -8.34 -6.81
C CYS A 25 5.34 -7.94 -7.53
N VAL A 26 4.31 -7.53 -6.78
CA VAL A 26 3.02 -7.10 -7.36
C VAL A 26 3.16 -5.82 -8.18
N LEU A 27 4.05 -4.90 -7.80
CA LEU A 27 4.25 -3.65 -8.51
C LEU A 27 5.13 -3.80 -9.77
N LEU A 28 6.16 -4.66 -9.71
CA LEU A 28 7.15 -4.75 -10.79
C LEU A 28 6.84 -5.81 -11.84
N ILE A 29 6.18 -6.90 -11.47
CA ILE A 29 6.01 -8.05 -12.38
C ILE A 29 4.98 -7.78 -13.50
N PRO A 30 3.79 -7.21 -13.24
CA PRO A 30 2.71 -7.11 -14.23
C PRO A 30 3.09 -6.42 -15.53
N PRO A 31 3.78 -5.27 -15.55
CA PRO A 31 4.05 -4.52 -16.77
C PRO A 31 4.90 -5.26 -17.81
N TYR A 32 5.64 -6.30 -17.40
CA TYR A 32 6.49 -7.07 -18.33
C TYR A 32 5.73 -8.15 -19.10
N PHE A 33 4.47 -8.35 -18.82
CA PHE A 33 3.72 -9.50 -19.32
C PHE A 33 2.32 -9.13 -19.82
N GLU A 34 2.15 -7.90 -20.26
CA GLU A 34 0.90 -7.40 -20.84
C GLU A 34 0.40 -8.31 -21.98
N GLY A 35 -0.90 -8.56 -22.02
CA GLY A 35 -1.55 -9.37 -23.06
C GLY A 35 -1.51 -10.89 -22.84
N SER A 36 -0.96 -11.39 -21.73
CA SER A 36 -0.95 -12.82 -21.40
C SER A 36 -1.99 -13.18 -20.34
N LEU A 37 -3.02 -13.96 -20.71
CA LEU A 37 -4.04 -14.49 -19.78
C LEU A 37 -3.45 -15.25 -18.57
N LEU A 38 -2.29 -15.90 -18.77
CA LEU A 38 -1.61 -16.60 -17.69
C LEU A 38 -1.09 -15.60 -16.66
N MET A 39 -0.55 -14.46 -17.13
CA MET A 39 0.08 -13.48 -16.27
C MET A 39 -0.94 -12.63 -15.51
N GLU A 40 -2.08 -12.32 -16.11
CA GLU A 40 -3.22 -11.74 -15.43
C GLU A 40 -3.64 -12.59 -14.21
N ARG A 41 -3.75 -13.91 -14.39
CA ARG A 41 -4.03 -14.84 -13.28
C ARG A 41 -2.91 -14.87 -12.24
N VAL A 42 -1.64 -14.83 -12.66
CA VAL A 42 -0.49 -14.75 -11.74
C VAL A 42 -0.57 -13.47 -10.91
N TRP A 43 -0.93 -12.34 -11.53
CA TRP A 43 -1.12 -11.08 -10.82
C TRP A 43 -2.23 -11.17 -9.77
N HIS A 44 -3.40 -11.70 -10.12
CA HIS A 44 -4.51 -11.91 -9.18
C HIS A 44 -4.09 -12.79 -7.99
N VAL A 45 -3.32 -13.85 -8.25
CA VAL A 45 -2.79 -14.71 -7.19
C VAL A 45 -1.83 -13.95 -6.29
N LEU A 46 -0.85 -13.24 -6.87
CA LEU A 46 0.12 -12.43 -6.11
C LEU A 46 -0.58 -11.34 -5.30
N PHE A 47 -1.53 -10.63 -5.90
CA PHE A 47 -2.30 -9.60 -5.21
C PHE A 47 -3.09 -10.18 -4.03
N THR A 48 -3.75 -11.33 -4.24
CA THR A 48 -4.45 -12.05 -3.17
C THR A 48 -3.49 -12.45 -2.04
N PHE A 49 -2.28 -12.90 -2.36
CA PHE A 49 -1.25 -13.20 -1.36
C PHE A 49 -0.83 -11.96 -0.57
N VAL A 50 -0.65 -10.82 -1.23
CA VAL A 50 -0.35 -9.54 -0.56
C VAL A 50 -1.46 -9.18 0.42
N LEU A 51 -2.72 -9.26 0.00
CA LEU A 51 -3.86 -8.95 0.85
C LEU A 51 -3.91 -9.86 2.09
N LEU A 52 -3.77 -11.17 1.90
CA LEU A 52 -3.77 -12.14 3.01
C LEU A 52 -2.56 -11.96 3.93
N TRP A 53 -1.39 -11.65 3.37
CA TRP A 53 -0.19 -11.42 4.17
C TRP A 53 -0.26 -10.09 4.94
N ALA A 54 -0.79 -9.03 4.33
CA ALA A 54 -1.06 -7.77 5.02
C ALA A 54 -2.03 -7.98 6.20
N LEU A 55 -3.10 -8.76 6.01
CA LEU A 55 -3.99 -9.18 7.09
C LEU A 55 -3.24 -9.90 8.23
N TYR A 56 -2.34 -10.83 7.89
CA TYR A 56 -1.53 -11.55 8.87
C TYR A 56 -0.63 -10.62 9.68
N THR A 57 -0.05 -9.57 9.07
CA THR A 57 0.81 -8.60 9.78
C THR A 57 0.05 -7.79 10.84
N VAL A 58 -1.25 -7.59 10.64
CA VAL A 58 -2.14 -6.80 11.51
C VAL A 58 -2.84 -7.65 12.59
N ALA A 59 -2.66 -8.96 12.59
CA ALA A 59 -3.35 -9.94 13.42
C ALA A 59 -3.06 -9.84 14.95
N GLY A 60 -2.94 -8.64 15.51
CA GLY A 60 -2.73 -8.41 16.96
C GLY A 60 -4.01 -8.50 17.79
N SER A 61 -5.20 -8.36 17.20
CA SER A 61 -6.50 -8.41 17.88
C SER A 61 -7.52 -9.21 17.06
N ARG A 62 -8.24 -10.14 17.70
CA ARG A 62 -9.28 -10.95 17.01
C ARG A 62 -10.35 -10.09 16.36
N LYS A 63 -10.75 -8.96 16.96
CA LYS A 63 -11.77 -8.05 16.41
C LYS A 63 -11.29 -7.39 15.12
N VAL A 64 -10.05 -6.93 15.10
CA VAL A 64 -9.43 -6.29 13.94
C VAL A 64 -9.24 -7.29 12.82
N LEU A 65 -8.75 -8.49 13.16
CA LEU A 65 -8.60 -9.57 12.19
C LEU A 65 -9.93 -9.93 11.52
N LEU A 66 -11.02 -10.04 12.29
CA LEU A 66 -12.34 -10.31 11.76
C LEU A 66 -12.86 -9.17 10.87
N LEU A 67 -12.67 -7.92 11.28
CA LEU A 67 -13.06 -6.76 10.49
C LEU A 67 -12.32 -6.69 9.15
N ALA A 68 -11.01 -6.85 9.19
CA ALA A 68 -10.18 -6.85 7.98
C ALA A 68 -10.47 -8.06 7.08
N ALA A 69 -10.70 -9.24 7.66
CA ALA A 69 -11.11 -10.43 6.91
C ALA A 69 -12.49 -10.25 6.24
N LEU A 70 -13.43 -9.58 6.91
CA LEU A 70 -14.74 -9.26 6.32
C LEU A 70 -14.61 -8.31 5.13
N MET A 71 -13.70 -7.33 5.22
CA MET A 71 -13.42 -6.39 4.11
C MET A 71 -12.70 -7.06 2.93
N LEU A 72 -11.96 -8.16 3.17
CA LEU A 72 -11.33 -8.92 2.09
C LEU A 72 -12.31 -9.70 1.21
N ILE A 73 -13.47 -10.07 1.73
CA ILE A 73 -14.44 -10.87 0.96
C ILE A 73 -14.86 -10.17 -0.34
N PRO A 74 -15.38 -8.92 -0.33
CA PRO A 74 -15.72 -8.24 -1.57
C PRO A 74 -14.50 -7.99 -2.47
N THR A 75 -13.35 -7.60 -1.90
CA THR A 75 -12.11 -7.38 -2.67
C THR A 75 -11.64 -8.63 -3.42
N ILE A 76 -11.61 -9.79 -2.75
CA ILE A 76 -11.24 -11.05 -3.40
C ILE A 76 -12.33 -11.47 -4.40
N SER A 77 -13.60 -11.29 -4.06
CA SER A 77 -14.71 -11.63 -4.95
C SER A 77 -14.66 -10.82 -6.24
N SER A 78 -14.40 -9.51 -6.17
CA SER A 78 -14.28 -8.67 -7.36
C SER A 78 -13.06 -9.07 -8.20
N THR A 79 -11.90 -9.26 -7.58
CA THR A 79 -10.68 -9.68 -8.27
C THR A 79 -10.83 -10.98 -9.07
N TRP A 80 -11.66 -11.93 -8.60
CA TRP A 80 -11.80 -13.25 -9.23
C TRP A 80 -13.09 -13.45 -10.02
N LEU A 81 -14.14 -12.70 -9.75
CA LEU A 81 -15.48 -12.88 -10.32
C LEU A 81 -15.93 -11.72 -11.20
N ALA A 82 -15.21 -10.58 -11.18
CA ALA A 82 -15.52 -9.45 -12.02
C ALA A 82 -15.35 -9.82 -13.50
N GLY A 83 -16.43 -9.65 -14.24
CA GLY A 83 -16.43 -9.78 -15.70
C GLY A 83 -16.50 -8.39 -16.34
N PRO A 84 -16.23 -8.29 -17.65
CA PRO A 84 -16.23 -7.01 -18.39
C PRO A 84 -17.58 -6.27 -18.36
N GLU A 85 -18.66 -6.93 -17.97
CA GLU A 85 -19.99 -6.33 -17.83
C GLU A 85 -20.36 -5.98 -16.37
N GLN A 86 -19.38 -5.86 -15.50
CA GLN A 86 -19.65 -5.53 -14.10
C GLN A 86 -20.38 -4.20 -13.99
N ALA A 87 -21.54 -4.21 -13.33
CA ALA A 87 -22.33 -3.00 -13.14
C ALA A 87 -21.49 -1.94 -12.42
N ARG A 88 -21.46 -0.72 -12.95
CA ARG A 88 -20.65 0.41 -12.48
C ARG A 88 -20.72 0.63 -10.95
N TYR A 89 -21.88 0.40 -10.33
CA TYR A 89 -22.06 0.51 -8.89
C TYR A 89 -21.28 -0.56 -8.09
N LEU A 90 -21.05 -1.75 -8.66
CA LEU A 90 -20.23 -2.80 -8.02
C LEU A 90 -18.76 -2.38 -7.98
N ALA A 91 -18.27 -1.73 -9.02
CA ALA A 91 -16.90 -1.16 -9.04
C ALA A 91 -16.71 -0.10 -7.94
N TYR A 92 -17.72 0.74 -7.68
CA TYR A 92 -17.67 1.71 -6.57
C TYR A 92 -17.62 1.02 -5.20
N ILE A 93 -18.44 -0.02 -4.99
CA ILE A 93 -18.46 -0.77 -3.72
C ILE A 93 -17.11 -1.45 -3.51
N ASP A 94 -16.55 -2.07 -4.53
CA ASP A 94 -15.26 -2.72 -4.47
C ASP A 94 -14.15 -1.73 -4.13
N ASN A 95 -14.03 -0.66 -4.87
CA ASN A 95 -13.03 0.37 -4.61
C ASN A 95 -13.20 1.02 -3.23
N ALA A 96 -14.43 1.28 -2.77
CA ALA A 96 -14.67 1.79 -1.42
C ALA A 96 -14.21 0.80 -0.34
N THR A 97 -14.43 -0.50 -0.56
CA THR A 97 -13.98 -1.56 0.35
C THR A 97 -12.46 -1.67 0.34
N ASN A 98 -11.82 -1.53 -0.83
CA ASN A 98 -10.37 -1.49 -0.96
C ASN A 98 -9.75 -0.30 -0.19
N ILE A 99 -10.34 0.91 -0.30
CA ILE A 99 -9.92 2.08 0.47
C ILE A 99 -10.00 1.81 1.97
N LEU A 100 -11.11 1.24 2.45
CA LEU A 100 -11.28 0.92 3.87
C LEU A 100 -10.28 -0.14 4.34
N TYR A 101 -10.04 -1.17 3.54
CA TYR A 101 -9.07 -2.23 3.84
C TYR A 101 -7.65 -1.69 3.91
N PHE A 102 -7.17 -1.01 2.86
CA PHE A 102 -5.82 -0.44 2.85
C PHE A 102 -5.67 0.66 3.91
N GLY A 103 -6.70 1.48 4.14
CA GLY A 103 -6.71 2.46 5.22
C GLY A 103 -6.55 1.83 6.60
N LEU A 104 -7.24 0.70 6.85
CA LEU A 104 -7.10 -0.06 8.09
C LEU A 104 -5.68 -0.61 8.25
N ILE A 105 -5.11 -1.21 7.21
CA ILE A 105 -3.73 -1.73 7.24
C ILE A 105 -2.73 -0.59 7.48
N CYS A 106 -2.86 0.52 6.77
CA CYS A 106 -2.03 1.72 6.97
C CYS A 106 -2.13 2.25 8.41
N PHE A 107 -3.33 2.32 8.98
CA PHE A 107 -3.53 2.74 10.37
C PHE A 107 -2.76 1.84 11.36
N PHE A 108 -2.79 0.52 11.16
CA PHE A 108 -2.07 -0.42 12.03
C PHE A 108 -0.56 -0.34 11.85
N LEU A 109 -0.08 -0.23 10.61
CA LEU A 109 1.34 -0.04 10.34
C LEU A 109 1.85 1.26 10.96
N ALA A 110 1.12 2.36 10.79
CA ALA A 110 1.42 3.64 11.45
C ALA A 110 1.47 3.47 12.97
N SER A 111 0.43 2.86 13.57
CA SER A 111 0.40 2.60 15.01
C SER A 111 1.61 1.78 15.46
N TYR A 112 1.96 0.72 14.72
CA TYR A 112 3.14 -0.10 15.02
C TYR A 112 4.42 0.72 14.97
N ILE A 113 4.66 1.49 13.89
CA ILE A 113 5.84 2.33 13.70
C ILE A 113 5.93 3.37 14.82
N PHE A 114 4.82 4.05 15.17
CA PHE A 114 4.82 5.14 16.16
C PHE A 114 4.76 4.69 17.61
N THR A 115 4.42 3.45 17.92
CA THR A 115 4.42 2.94 19.31
C THR A 115 5.68 2.16 19.66
N THR A 116 6.44 1.67 18.68
CA THR A 116 7.66 0.91 18.91
C THR A 116 8.76 1.82 19.48
N LYS A 117 9.43 1.34 20.53
CA LYS A 117 10.46 2.11 21.27
C LYS A 117 11.90 1.84 20.78
N ARG A 118 12.11 0.83 19.95
CA ARG A 118 13.44 0.44 19.42
C ARG A 118 13.42 0.38 17.90
N VAL A 119 14.50 0.84 17.27
CA VAL A 119 14.68 0.72 15.82
C VAL A 119 15.22 -0.68 15.50
N THR A 120 14.34 -1.54 15.03
CA THR A 120 14.69 -2.87 14.53
C THR A 120 14.52 -2.93 13.01
N GLN A 121 15.13 -3.92 12.37
CA GLN A 121 14.93 -4.15 10.93
C GLN A 121 13.44 -4.29 10.59
N GLU A 122 12.64 -4.91 11.46
CA GLU A 122 11.19 -5.03 11.29
C GLU A 122 10.48 -3.69 11.24
N VAL A 123 10.88 -2.71 12.05
CA VAL A 123 10.31 -1.36 12.03
C VAL A 123 10.64 -0.64 10.73
N ILE A 124 11.85 -0.84 10.21
CA ILE A 124 12.29 -0.26 8.92
C ILE A 124 11.46 -0.86 7.77
N PHE A 125 11.32 -2.19 7.73
CA PHE A 125 10.48 -2.84 6.72
C PHE A 125 9.01 -2.45 6.85
N ALA A 126 8.48 -2.31 8.07
CA ALA A 126 7.11 -1.82 8.29
C ALA A 126 6.92 -0.40 7.76
N ALA A 127 7.92 0.49 7.94
CA ALA A 127 7.89 1.84 7.40
C ALA A 127 7.91 1.83 5.86
N MET A 128 8.76 1.03 5.24
CA MET A 128 8.77 0.90 3.77
C MET A 128 7.45 0.34 3.24
N CYS A 129 6.89 -0.70 3.88
CA CYS A 129 5.57 -1.24 3.53
C CYS A 129 4.46 -0.21 3.66
N PHE A 130 4.48 0.60 4.73
CA PHE A 130 3.50 1.66 4.93
C PHE A 130 3.53 2.67 3.78
N TYR A 131 4.71 3.11 3.35
CA TYR A 131 4.85 4.06 2.25
C TYR A 131 4.27 3.51 0.93
N ILE A 132 4.57 2.25 0.62
CA ILE A 132 4.03 1.58 -0.58
C ILE A 132 2.51 1.43 -0.48
N LEU A 133 1.99 0.96 0.66
CA LEU A 133 0.55 0.78 0.85
C LEU A 133 -0.21 2.11 0.90
N LEU A 134 0.45 3.18 1.34
CA LEU A 134 -0.10 4.53 1.28
C LEU A 134 -0.32 4.95 -0.18
N ALA A 135 0.65 4.70 -1.08
CA ALA A 135 0.48 4.96 -2.51
C ALA A 135 -0.67 4.12 -3.12
N VAL A 136 -0.77 2.83 -2.74
CA VAL A 136 -1.88 1.97 -3.20
C VAL A 136 -3.24 2.48 -2.70
N LEU A 137 -3.32 2.97 -1.47
CA LEU A 137 -4.52 3.60 -0.91
C LEU A 137 -4.93 4.84 -1.70
N TRP A 138 -3.98 5.72 -2.03
CA TRP A 138 -4.23 6.91 -2.84
C TRP A 138 -4.66 6.54 -4.26
N ALA A 139 -4.05 5.53 -4.86
CA ALA A 139 -4.46 5.01 -6.16
C ALA A 139 -5.94 4.57 -6.17
N ALA A 140 -6.41 3.88 -5.12
CA ALA A 140 -7.80 3.50 -4.99
C ALA A 140 -8.74 4.72 -4.86
N ILE A 141 -8.31 5.79 -4.18
CA ILE A 141 -9.05 7.06 -4.11
C ILE A 141 -9.14 7.70 -5.49
N TYR A 142 -8.04 7.77 -6.24
CA TYR A 142 -8.01 8.36 -7.59
C TYR A 142 -8.82 7.57 -8.60
N THR A 143 -8.78 6.24 -8.53
CA THR A 143 -9.64 5.38 -9.34
C THR A 143 -11.12 5.70 -9.09
N ASN A 144 -11.53 5.88 -7.83
CA ASN A 144 -12.89 6.29 -7.52
C ASN A 144 -13.24 7.69 -8.06
N LEU A 145 -12.32 8.65 -7.99
CA LEU A 145 -12.53 9.99 -8.55
C LEU A 145 -12.72 9.93 -10.06
N GLU A 146 -11.89 9.17 -10.78
CA GLU A 146 -12.02 8.98 -12.22
C GLU A 146 -13.33 8.29 -12.59
N LEU A 147 -13.71 7.22 -11.91
CA LEU A 147 -14.98 6.53 -12.11
C LEU A 147 -16.19 7.45 -11.85
N PHE A 148 -16.09 8.35 -10.86
CA PHE A 148 -17.19 9.24 -10.49
C PHE A 148 -17.36 10.38 -11.49
N TYR A 149 -16.28 11.08 -11.82
CA TYR A 149 -16.31 12.26 -12.69
C TYR A 149 -16.17 11.92 -14.17
N GLY A 150 -15.45 10.82 -14.52
CA GLY A 150 -15.17 10.40 -15.90
C GLY A 150 -14.18 11.27 -16.66
N ASN A 151 -13.68 12.33 -16.00
CA ASN A 151 -12.72 13.28 -16.54
C ASN A 151 -11.87 13.93 -15.43
N ALA A 152 -11.59 13.15 -14.39
CA ALA A 152 -10.82 13.66 -13.25
C ALA A 152 -9.33 13.80 -13.57
N PHE A 153 -8.83 12.98 -14.51
CA PHE A 153 -7.43 12.94 -14.90
C PHE A 153 -7.27 12.96 -16.41
N LEU A 154 -6.16 13.55 -16.88
CA LEU A 154 -5.68 13.48 -18.26
C LEU A 154 -4.43 12.61 -18.32
N PHE A 155 -4.41 11.70 -19.28
CA PHE A 155 -3.31 10.79 -19.55
C PHE A 155 -2.62 11.23 -20.84
N GLN A 156 -1.41 11.76 -20.75
CA GLN A 156 -0.68 12.36 -21.87
C GLN A 156 -1.50 13.47 -22.59
N GLY A 157 -2.36 14.18 -21.86
CA GLY A 157 -3.22 15.25 -22.38
C GLY A 157 -4.59 14.80 -22.89
N GLU A 158 -4.91 13.50 -22.83
CA GLU A 158 -6.18 12.92 -23.27
C GLU A 158 -6.95 12.31 -22.09
N LEU A 159 -8.28 12.21 -22.22
CA LEU A 159 -9.11 11.49 -21.25
C LEU A 159 -8.81 9.99 -21.31
N ALA A 160 -9.01 9.27 -20.22
CA ALA A 160 -8.72 7.84 -20.12
C ALA A 160 -9.31 7.01 -21.27
N ALA A 161 -10.57 7.26 -21.64
CA ALA A 161 -11.23 6.57 -22.75
C ALA A 161 -10.58 6.89 -24.12
N ALA A 162 -10.11 8.12 -24.33
CA ALA A 162 -9.43 8.54 -25.55
C ALA A 162 -8.00 8.01 -25.62
N ALA A 163 -7.33 7.88 -24.47
CA ALA A 163 -6.01 7.27 -24.33
C ALA A 163 -6.04 5.73 -24.42
N GLY A 164 -7.24 5.12 -24.59
CA GLY A 164 -7.39 3.67 -24.69
C GLY A 164 -7.21 2.92 -23.37
N ILE A 165 -7.33 3.62 -22.24
CA ILE A 165 -7.22 3.01 -20.91
C ILE A 165 -8.56 2.36 -20.56
N GLU A 166 -8.54 1.04 -20.44
CA GLU A 166 -9.71 0.27 -20.01
C GLU A 166 -9.89 0.38 -18.49
N ALA A 167 -11.11 0.10 -18.01
CA ALA A 167 -11.42 0.20 -16.58
C ALA A 167 -10.56 -0.71 -15.71
N ASP A 168 -10.15 -1.86 -16.25
CA ASP A 168 -9.33 -2.85 -15.56
C ASP A 168 -7.88 -2.38 -15.40
N ASP A 169 -7.37 -1.57 -16.35
CA ASP A 169 -6.01 -1.02 -16.32
C ASP A 169 -5.92 0.30 -15.52
N LEU A 170 -7.05 0.98 -15.33
CA LEU A 170 -7.10 2.29 -14.68
C LEU A 170 -6.43 2.27 -13.30
N PHE A 171 -6.65 1.25 -12.49
CA PHE A 171 -6.05 1.15 -11.17
C PHE A 171 -4.52 1.08 -11.22
N GLN A 172 -3.94 0.40 -12.20
CA GLN A 172 -2.48 0.34 -12.38
C GLN A 172 -1.91 1.71 -12.77
N HIS A 173 -2.57 2.45 -13.66
CA HIS A 173 -2.20 3.83 -14.00
C HIS A 173 -2.28 4.75 -12.76
N MET A 174 -3.29 4.58 -11.93
CA MET A 174 -3.43 5.36 -10.69
C MET A 174 -2.38 4.97 -9.63
N ILE A 175 -1.93 3.72 -9.56
CA ILE A 175 -0.78 3.31 -8.72
C ILE A 175 0.48 4.06 -9.16
N TYR A 176 0.77 4.09 -10.45
CA TYR A 176 1.90 4.82 -10.99
C TYR A 176 1.79 6.32 -10.67
N TYR A 177 0.65 6.94 -10.95
CA TYR A 177 0.39 8.34 -10.67
C TYR A 177 0.58 8.69 -9.17
N SER A 178 0.06 7.84 -8.29
CA SER A 178 0.21 8.01 -6.85
C SER A 178 1.68 7.94 -6.42
N PHE A 179 2.47 6.97 -6.89
CA PHE A 179 3.91 6.94 -6.58
C PHE A 179 4.65 8.18 -7.07
N VAL A 180 4.33 8.66 -8.26
CA VAL A 180 4.93 9.88 -8.84
C VAL A 180 4.56 11.11 -8.02
N THR A 181 3.33 11.19 -7.52
CA THR A 181 2.83 12.30 -6.69
C THR A 181 3.37 12.22 -5.26
N LEU A 182 3.28 11.06 -4.61
CA LEU A 182 3.70 10.83 -3.23
C LEU A 182 5.22 11.05 -3.06
N SER A 183 6.01 10.65 -4.06
CA SER A 183 7.46 10.87 -4.08
C SER A 183 7.85 12.29 -4.54
N THR A 184 6.88 13.12 -4.94
CA THR A 184 7.08 14.46 -5.51
C THR A 184 7.92 14.47 -6.79
N LEU A 185 7.93 13.37 -7.55
CA LEU A 185 8.64 13.25 -8.82
C LEU A 185 7.97 14.08 -9.93
N GLY A 186 6.63 13.96 -10.08
CA GLY A 186 5.83 14.86 -10.90
C GLY A 186 6.18 14.86 -12.38
N TYR A 187 6.24 13.71 -13.06
CA TYR A 187 6.54 13.64 -14.50
C TYR A 187 5.57 14.45 -15.37
N GLY A 188 4.29 14.58 -14.96
CA GLY A 188 3.29 15.35 -15.68
C GLY A 188 2.70 14.64 -16.89
N ASP A 189 2.87 13.36 -17.01
CA ASP A 189 2.27 12.47 -18.01
C ASP A 189 0.84 12.05 -17.64
N VAL A 190 0.56 11.96 -16.33
CA VAL A 190 -0.80 11.90 -15.78
C VAL A 190 -0.99 13.14 -14.91
N ILE A 191 -2.04 13.91 -15.20
CA ILE A 191 -2.31 15.15 -14.48
C ILE A 191 -3.77 15.21 -14.01
N PRO A 192 -4.04 15.73 -12.79
CA PRO A 192 -5.40 15.93 -12.32
C PRO A 192 -6.01 17.16 -13.04
N ASP A 193 -7.13 16.97 -13.73
CA ASP A 193 -7.84 18.03 -14.44
C ASP A 193 -9.01 18.59 -13.61
N HIS A 194 -9.72 17.73 -12.90
CA HIS A 194 -10.81 18.15 -12.04
C HIS A 194 -10.31 18.72 -10.71
N LEU A 195 -10.93 19.79 -10.21
CA LEU A 195 -10.52 20.50 -8.98
C LEU A 195 -10.44 19.58 -7.75
N ALA A 196 -11.36 18.61 -7.62
CA ALA A 196 -11.29 17.64 -6.54
C ALA A 196 -10.01 16.78 -6.63
N ALA A 197 -9.67 16.27 -7.82
CA ALA A 197 -8.46 15.48 -8.04
C ALA A 197 -7.19 16.30 -7.76
N GLN A 198 -7.16 17.58 -8.17
CA GLN A 198 -6.06 18.50 -7.88
C GLN A 198 -5.83 18.68 -6.37
N ASN A 199 -6.91 18.89 -5.60
CA ASN A 199 -6.81 19.05 -4.15
C ASN A 199 -6.34 17.76 -3.46
N TRP A 200 -6.84 16.60 -3.90
CA TRP A 200 -6.40 15.32 -3.36
C TRP A 200 -4.93 15.05 -3.69
N ALA A 201 -4.47 15.36 -4.91
CA ALA A 201 -3.07 15.22 -5.31
C ALA A 201 -2.13 16.13 -4.51
N ALA A 202 -2.53 17.38 -4.28
CA ALA A 202 -1.77 18.30 -3.43
C ALA A 202 -1.66 17.78 -1.98
N MET A 203 -2.74 17.21 -1.44
CA MET A 203 -2.75 16.62 -0.10
C MET A 203 -1.86 15.37 -0.02
N GLU A 204 -1.90 14.51 -1.03
CA GLU A 204 -1.00 13.35 -1.13
C GLU A 204 0.47 13.75 -1.11
N ALA A 205 0.85 14.71 -1.95
CA ALA A 205 2.22 15.21 -2.02
C ALA A 205 2.72 15.75 -0.67
N MET A 206 1.87 16.51 0.05
CA MET A 206 2.19 16.98 1.39
C MET A 206 2.35 15.84 2.40
N ILE A 207 1.43 14.86 2.39
CA ILE A 207 1.48 13.69 3.27
C ILE A 207 2.75 12.86 3.01
N GLY A 208 3.13 12.68 1.74
CA GLY A 208 4.37 12.01 1.36
C GLY A 208 5.60 12.68 1.96
N GLN A 209 5.71 14.00 1.86
CA GLN A 209 6.81 14.76 2.43
C GLN A 209 6.82 14.71 3.96
N PHE A 210 5.67 14.89 4.60
CA PHE A 210 5.56 14.79 6.06
C PHE A 210 5.93 13.40 6.55
N TYR A 211 5.51 12.34 5.84
CA TYR A 211 5.87 10.98 6.19
C TYR A 211 7.39 10.78 6.21
N ILE A 212 8.08 11.14 5.13
CA ILE A 212 9.53 11.00 5.05
C ILE A 212 10.21 11.80 6.17
N ALA A 213 9.83 13.07 6.36
CA ALA A 213 10.44 13.94 7.38
C ALA A 213 10.22 13.39 8.80
N ILE A 214 8.99 13.02 9.16
CA ILE A 214 8.63 12.58 10.51
C ILE A 214 9.22 11.20 10.82
N VAL A 215 9.12 10.25 9.87
CA VAL A 215 9.64 8.90 10.08
C VAL A 215 11.16 8.91 10.18
N MET A 216 11.85 9.66 9.32
CA MET A 216 13.31 9.77 9.38
C MET A 216 13.76 10.43 10.70
N ALA A 217 13.14 11.55 11.10
CA ALA A 217 13.46 12.22 12.37
C ALA A 217 13.26 11.26 13.56
N ARG A 218 12.17 10.49 13.55
CA ARG A 218 11.88 9.52 14.60
C ARG A 218 12.90 8.38 14.66
N LEU A 219 13.20 7.76 13.50
CA LEU A 219 14.16 6.65 13.45
C LEU A 219 15.54 7.09 13.93
N VAL A 220 16.00 8.26 13.51
CA VAL A 220 17.29 8.84 13.96
C VAL A 220 17.25 9.11 15.47
N SER A 221 16.19 9.73 16.00
CA SER A 221 16.06 10.03 17.42
C SER A 221 16.13 8.76 18.28
N ILE A 222 15.40 7.70 17.93
CA ILE A 222 15.41 6.45 18.70
C ILE A 222 16.81 5.80 18.62
N TYR A 223 17.42 5.75 17.44
CA TYR A 223 18.77 5.19 17.25
C TYR A 223 19.81 5.92 18.12
N THR A 224 19.74 7.24 18.21
CA THR A 224 20.66 8.03 19.01
C THR A 224 20.53 7.74 20.50
N VAL A 225 19.29 7.66 21.00
CA VAL A 225 19.01 7.32 22.41
C VAL A 225 19.52 5.93 22.78
N GLU A 226 19.26 4.92 21.93
CA GLU A 226 19.76 3.56 22.14
C GLU A 226 21.29 3.52 22.26
N LYS A 227 21.99 4.25 21.39
CA LYS A 227 23.44 4.31 21.38
C LYS A 227 24.03 5.03 22.61
N GLU A 228 23.35 6.06 23.11
CA GLU A 228 23.70 6.75 24.35
C GLU A 228 23.52 5.86 25.58
N GLU A 229 22.41 5.08 25.64
CA GLU A 229 22.17 4.11 26.72
C GLU A 229 23.24 3.01 26.74
N GLU A 230 23.59 2.43 25.56
CA GLU A 230 24.65 1.43 25.46
C GLU A 230 26.01 1.98 25.91
N ALA A 231 26.35 3.21 25.52
CA ALA A 231 27.60 3.87 25.90
C ALA A 231 27.66 4.11 27.43
N SER A 232 26.54 4.53 28.04
CA SER A 232 26.45 4.75 29.48
C SER A 232 26.61 3.48 30.32
N LEU A 233 26.10 2.35 29.80
CA LEU A 233 26.23 1.04 30.45
C LEU A 233 27.64 0.43 30.28
N ALA A 234 28.39 0.82 29.27
CA ALA A 234 29.76 0.37 29.00
C ALA A 234 30.81 1.10 29.83
N THR A 235 30.47 2.25 30.43
CA THR A 235 31.39 3.01 31.30
C THR A 235 31.19 2.56 32.75
N PRO A 236 32.16 1.89 33.41
CA PRO A 236 32.02 1.48 34.81
C PRO A 236 31.88 2.74 35.70
N PRO A 237 31.12 2.68 36.77
CA PRO A 237 31.07 3.79 37.76
C PRO A 237 32.44 3.94 38.40
N ASP A 238 32.97 5.15 38.42
CA ASP A 238 34.21 5.56 39.15
C ASP A 238 34.15 5.26 40.67
#